data_9c1abc9064fcc22daf49f7d3f8182468
#
_entry.id   9c1abc9064fcc22daf49f7d3f8182468
#
_cell.length_a   1.000
_cell.length_b   1.000
_cell.length_c   1.000
_cell.angle_alpha   90.00
_cell.angle_beta   90.00
_cell.angle_gamma   90.00
#
_symmetry.space_group_name_H-M   'P 1'
#
loop_
_entity.id
_entity.type
_entity.pdbx_description
1 polymer ?
#
loop_
_entity_poly.entity_id
_entity_poly.type
_entity_poly.pdbx_seq_one_letter_code
_entity_poly.pdbx_strand_id
1 'polypeptide(L)'
;GTTIYHEVVVVGVVGIVCILGAGLPNPTIQNTLAVLWLMRWSTKLNLFFGVRHFNSQWLPDNMRYITSYLRAGKNSWFMLFSTTLAAYCTYLLFSYGQIAVEPATALSLFLIAWLAVLAVLEHCFLMVPMGETALWRWAEVNTRKTG
;
A
#
# COMPACT_ATOMS: atom_id res chain seq x y z
N GLY A 1 5.92 -21.22 -2.28
CA GLY A 1 7.29 -20.99 -1.80
C GLY A 1 7.77 -19.55 -1.92
N THR A 2 7.70 -18.94 -3.11
CA THR A 2 8.28 -17.60 -3.39
C THR A 2 7.69 -16.46 -2.56
N THR A 3 6.39 -16.49 -2.28
CA THR A 3 5.72 -15.44 -1.50
C THR A 3 6.20 -15.42 -0.05
N ILE A 4 6.33 -16.58 0.59
CA ILE A 4 6.83 -16.69 1.98
C ILE A 4 8.28 -16.24 2.07
N TYR A 5 9.12 -16.68 1.12
CA TYR A 5 10.53 -16.27 1.06
C TYR A 5 10.65 -14.74 0.97
N HIS A 6 9.86 -14.12 0.10
CA HIS A 6 9.86 -12.67 -0.05
C HIS A 6 9.46 -11.95 1.25
N GLU A 7 8.45 -12.45 1.97
CA GLU A 7 8.04 -11.86 3.25
C GLU A 7 9.13 -11.99 4.32
N VAL A 8 9.78 -13.15 4.40
CA VAL A 8 10.90 -13.37 5.35
C VAL A 8 12.06 -12.42 5.05
N VAL A 9 12.39 -12.24 3.77
CA VAL A 9 13.45 -11.29 3.37
C VAL A 9 13.06 -9.85 3.75
N VAL A 10 11.83 -9.42 3.49
CA VAL A 10 11.36 -8.07 3.84
C VAL A 10 11.40 -7.85 5.36
N VAL A 11 10.93 -8.81 6.16
CA VAL A 11 11.00 -8.74 7.63
C VAL A 11 12.46 -8.67 8.09
N GLY A 12 13.34 -9.46 7.48
CA GLY A 12 14.78 -9.43 7.78
C GLY A 12 15.40 -8.06 7.49
N VAL A 13 15.10 -7.47 6.32
CA VAL A 13 15.58 -6.12 5.94
C VAL A 13 15.06 -5.07 6.92
N VAL A 14 13.76 -5.08 7.24
CA VAL A 14 13.18 -4.14 8.21
C VAL A 14 13.86 -4.30 9.57
N GLY A 15 14.06 -5.53 10.04
CA GLY A 15 14.77 -5.81 11.29
C GLY A 15 16.20 -5.27 11.30
N ILE A 16 16.97 -5.52 10.24
CA ILE A 16 18.35 -5.02 10.10
C ILE A 16 18.36 -3.48 10.12
N VAL A 17 17.49 -2.83 9.38
CA VAL A 17 17.43 -1.36 9.36
C VAL A 17 17.02 -0.79 10.72
N CYS A 18 16.10 -1.43 11.43
CA CYS A 18 15.75 -1.04 12.80
C CYS A 18 16.93 -1.17 13.76
N ILE A 19 17.71 -2.26 13.68
CA ILE A 19 18.89 -2.48 14.54
C ILE A 19 19.98 -1.47 14.20
N LEU A 20 20.32 -1.29 12.94
CA LEU A 20 21.35 -0.35 12.51
C LEU A 20 20.96 1.12 12.78
N GLY A 21 19.67 1.41 12.74
CA GLY A 21 19.13 2.73 13.01
C GLY A 21 18.89 3.04 14.48
N ALA A 22 19.03 2.02 15.38
CA ALA A 22 18.76 2.14 16.81
C ALA A 22 19.76 3.05 17.50
N GLY A 23 19.94 4.17 17.42
CA GLY A 23 20.93 5.13 17.99
C GLY A 23 21.16 6.33 17.08
N LEU A 24 20.53 6.32 15.91
CA LEU A 24 20.55 7.48 15.03
C LEU A 24 19.57 8.55 15.54
N PRO A 25 19.95 9.83 15.50
CA PRO A 25 19.10 10.90 15.99
C PRO A 25 17.85 11.12 15.14
N ASN A 26 17.83 10.62 13.91
CA ASN A 26 16.72 10.77 12.97
C ASN A 26 16.13 9.40 12.57
N PRO A 27 14.93 9.02 13.06
CA PRO A 27 14.29 7.75 12.78
C PRO A 27 13.49 7.73 11.45
N THR A 28 13.70 8.67 10.54
CA THR A 28 12.91 8.78 9.30
C THR A 28 12.95 7.51 8.46
N ILE A 29 14.12 6.89 8.33
CA ILE A 29 14.29 5.67 7.52
C ILE A 29 13.49 4.51 8.13
N GLN A 30 13.60 4.30 9.44
CA GLN A 30 12.88 3.24 10.15
C GLN A 30 11.37 3.46 10.05
N ASN A 31 10.91 4.66 10.29
CA ASN A 31 9.49 5.02 10.21
C ASN A 31 8.94 4.87 8.79
N THR A 32 9.71 5.28 7.77
CA THR A 32 9.35 5.08 6.36
C THR A 32 9.17 3.61 6.03
N LEU A 33 10.15 2.77 6.40
CA LEU A 33 10.05 1.33 6.16
C LEU A 33 8.90 0.69 6.93
N ALA A 34 8.67 1.10 8.18
CA ALA A 34 7.55 0.61 8.98
C ALA A 34 6.20 0.94 8.32
N VAL A 35 6.02 2.18 7.85
CA VAL A 35 4.80 2.60 7.13
C VAL A 35 4.61 1.78 5.85
N LEU A 36 5.63 1.67 5.00
CA LEU A 36 5.56 0.88 3.77
C LEU A 36 5.23 -0.60 4.04
N TRP A 37 5.83 -1.17 5.07
CA TRP A 37 5.56 -2.55 5.46
C TRP A 37 4.14 -2.75 5.98
N LEU A 38 3.66 -1.87 6.88
CA LEU A 38 2.29 -1.89 7.41
C LEU A 38 1.27 -1.74 6.29
N MET A 39 1.51 -0.83 5.33
CA MET A 39 0.63 -0.63 4.18
C MET A 39 0.55 -1.88 3.30
N ARG A 40 1.69 -2.50 3.00
CA ARG A 40 1.73 -3.76 2.27
C ARG A 40 0.91 -4.87 2.96
N TRP A 41 1.02 -4.99 4.28
CA TRP A 41 0.22 -5.95 5.05
C TRP A 41 -1.26 -5.58 5.03
N SER A 42 -1.59 -4.31 5.21
CA SER A 42 -2.97 -3.83 5.12
C SER A 42 -3.61 -4.17 3.78
N THR A 43 -2.91 -3.92 2.65
CA THR A 43 -3.38 -4.27 1.31
C THR A 43 -3.62 -5.78 1.18
N LYS A 44 -2.70 -6.63 1.65
CA LYS A 44 -2.86 -8.09 1.62
C LYS A 44 -4.05 -8.57 2.45
N LEU A 45 -4.22 -8.03 3.65
CA LEU A 45 -5.37 -8.35 4.51
C LEU A 45 -6.68 -7.90 3.87
N ASN A 46 -6.72 -6.73 3.25
CA ASN A 46 -7.89 -6.26 2.52
C ASN A 46 -8.24 -7.21 1.36
N LEU A 47 -7.25 -7.63 0.57
CA LEU A 47 -7.47 -8.61 -0.50
C LEU A 47 -7.96 -9.96 0.05
N PHE A 48 -7.45 -10.40 1.18
CA PHE A 48 -7.86 -11.65 1.83
C PHE A 48 -9.29 -11.58 2.37
N PHE A 49 -9.66 -10.50 3.07
CA PHE A 49 -11.00 -10.33 3.63
C PHE A 49 -12.07 -10.00 2.57
N GLY A 50 -11.67 -9.56 1.42
CA GLY A 50 -12.50 -9.34 0.25
C GLY A 50 -12.53 -7.89 -0.22
N VAL A 51 -12.27 -7.74 -1.51
CA VAL A 51 -12.44 -6.50 -2.28
C VAL A 51 -13.45 -6.72 -3.39
N ARG A 52 -14.24 -5.69 -3.69
CA ARG A 52 -15.34 -5.77 -4.65
C ARG A 52 -14.85 -5.96 -6.09
N HIS A 53 -13.70 -5.39 -6.43
CA HIS A 53 -13.22 -5.25 -7.80
C HIS A 53 -11.87 -5.93 -8.06
N PHE A 54 -11.68 -7.13 -7.48
CA PHE A 54 -10.49 -7.91 -7.81
C PHE A 54 -10.65 -8.58 -9.18
N ASN A 55 -9.85 -8.16 -10.15
CA ASN A 55 -9.84 -8.79 -11.46
C ASN A 55 -8.82 -9.93 -11.51
N SER A 56 -9.31 -11.16 -11.46
CA SER A 56 -8.47 -12.38 -11.52
C SER A 56 -7.78 -12.61 -12.86
N GLN A 57 -8.20 -11.91 -13.93
CA GLN A 57 -7.64 -12.05 -15.26
C GLN A 57 -6.17 -11.56 -15.37
N TRP A 58 -5.75 -10.73 -14.44
CA TRP A 58 -4.39 -10.18 -14.38
C TRP A 58 -3.39 -11.10 -13.68
N LEU A 59 -3.86 -12.17 -13.03
CA LEU A 59 -2.94 -13.11 -12.41
C LEU A 59 -2.35 -14.03 -13.48
N PRO A 60 -1.01 -14.17 -13.50
CA PRO A 60 -0.35 -15.21 -14.29
C PRO A 60 -0.91 -16.59 -13.96
N ASP A 61 -0.93 -17.49 -14.93
CA ASP A 61 -1.52 -18.83 -14.79
C ASP A 61 -0.97 -19.62 -13.60
N ASN A 62 0.31 -19.45 -13.28
CA ASN A 62 0.98 -20.05 -12.13
C ASN A 62 0.52 -19.49 -10.78
N MET A 63 -0.22 -18.37 -10.75
CA MET A 63 -0.77 -17.73 -9.54
C MET A 63 -2.29 -17.84 -9.44
N ARG A 64 -2.98 -18.47 -10.39
CA ARG A 64 -4.44 -18.61 -10.37
C ARG A 64 -4.96 -19.34 -9.13
N TYR A 65 -4.17 -20.20 -8.49
CA TYR A 65 -4.55 -20.84 -7.23
C TYR A 65 -4.81 -19.83 -6.09
N ILE A 66 -4.26 -18.60 -6.17
CA ILE A 66 -4.48 -17.55 -5.17
C ILE A 66 -5.94 -17.06 -5.21
N THR A 67 -6.61 -17.14 -6.36
CA THR A 67 -8.01 -16.71 -6.50
C THR A 67 -8.97 -17.47 -5.60
N SER A 68 -8.63 -18.73 -5.27
CA SER A 68 -9.44 -19.55 -4.34
C SER A 68 -9.41 -19.03 -2.89
N TYR A 69 -8.40 -18.25 -2.54
CA TYR A 69 -8.25 -17.64 -1.21
C TYR A 69 -8.75 -16.18 -1.15
N LEU A 70 -9.04 -15.57 -2.30
CA LEU A 70 -9.47 -14.19 -2.39
C LEU A 70 -11.00 -14.14 -2.47
N ARG A 71 -11.63 -13.41 -1.55
CA ARG A 71 -13.07 -13.19 -1.60
C ARG A 71 -13.38 -12.01 -2.53
N ALA A 72 -13.80 -12.31 -3.77
CA ALA A 72 -14.36 -11.32 -4.68
C ALA A 72 -15.86 -11.11 -4.39
N GLY A 73 -16.35 -9.86 -4.40
CA GLY A 73 -17.79 -9.59 -4.45
C GLY A 73 -18.35 -8.52 -3.52
N LYS A 74 -17.83 -8.31 -2.33
CA LYS A 74 -18.26 -7.22 -1.42
C LYS A 74 -17.05 -6.62 -0.73
N ASN A 75 -17.01 -5.29 -0.62
CA ASN A 75 -16.01 -4.64 0.22
C ASN A 75 -16.19 -5.11 1.66
N SER A 76 -15.12 -5.66 2.23
CA SER A 76 -15.11 -6.02 3.65
C SER A 76 -15.22 -4.75 4.50
N TRP A 77 -15.89 -4.84 5.64
CA TRP A 77 -15.89 -3.75 6.60
C TRP A 77 -14.47 -3.44 7.10
N PHE A 78 -13.57 -4.44 7.08
CA PHE A 78 -12.14 -4.25 7.37
C PHE A 78 -11.50 -3.24 6.42
N MET A 79 -11.91 -3.21 5.16
CA MET A 79 -11.46 -2.23 4.17
C MET A 79 -11.80 -0.80 4.58
N LEU A 80 -13.05 -0.55 5.02
CA LEU A 80 -13.46 0.75 5.51
C LEU A 80 -12.68 1.14 6.77
N PHE A 81 -12.52 0.20 7.70
CA PHE A 81 -11.76 0.41 8.92
C PHE A 81 -10.29 0.74 8.62
N SER A 82 -9.60 -0.05 7.80
CA SER A 82 -8.19 0.16 7.48
C SER A 82 -7.95 1.47 6.72
N THR A 83 -8.84 1.82 5.79
CA THR A 83 -8.77 3.09 5.05
C THR A 83 -9.00 4.29 5.96
N THR A 84 -10.01 4.23 6.83
CA THR A 84 -10.29 5.30 7.79
C THR A 84 -9.15 5.47 8.79
N LEU A 85 -8.59 4.36 9.28
CA LEU A 85 -7.44 4.38 10.18
C LEU A 85 -6.22 5.00 9.48
N ALA A 86 -5.92 4.60 8.25
CA ALA A 86 -4.82 5.16 7.47
C ALA A 86 -5.01 6.67 7.23
N ALA A 87 -6.22 7.12 6.88
CA ALA A 87 -6.54 8.53 6.71
C ALA A 87 -6.38 9.32 8.02
N TYR A 88 -6.81 8.75 9.14
CA TYR A 88 -6.64 9.37 10.45
C TYR A 88 -5.17 9.49 10.86
N CYS A 89 -4.37 8.43 10.66
CA CYS A 89 -2.93 8.48 10.90
C CYS A 89 -2.24 9.53 10.01
N THR A 90 -2.65 9.63 8.75
CA THR A 90 -2.16 10.66 7.82
C THR A 90 -2.45 12.07 8.34
N TYR A 91 -3.68 12.30 8.81
CA TYR A 91 -4.05 13.58 9.42
C TYR A 91 -3.19 13.91 10.65
N LEU A 92 -2.96 12.95 11.53
CA LEU A 92 -2.11 13.15 12.71
C LEU A 92 -0.66 13.48 12.31
N LEU A 93 -0.09 12.78 11.31
CA LEU A 93 1.26 13.05 10.82
C LEU A 93 1.39 14.48 10.30
N PHE A 94 0.43 14.97 9.51
CA PHE A 94 0.41 16.37 9.07
C PHE A 94 0.27 17.34 10.25
N SER A 95 -0.62 17.06 11.19
CA SER A 95 -0.85 17.92 12.36
C SER A 95 0.42 18.03 13.22
N TYR A 96 1.08 16.91 13.52
CA TYR A 96 2.34 16.90 14.26
C TYR A 96 3.48 17.56 13.48
N GLY A 97 3.52 17.40 12.14
CA GLY A 97 4.50 18.08 11.31
C GLY A 97 4.38 19.61 11.36
N GLN A 98 3.17 20.14 11.46
CA GLN A 98 2.92 21.59 11.55
C GLN A 98 3.36 22.20 12.88
N ILE A 99 3.30 21.46 13.99
CA ILE A 99 3.66 21.93 15.31
C ILE A 99 5.09 21.55 15.74
N ALA A 100 5.79 20.78 14.92
CA ALA A 100 7.16 20.37 15.20
C ALA A 100 8.10 21.58 15.19
N VAL A 101 8.83 21.77 16.28
CA VAL A 101 9.74 22.90 16.46
C VAL A 101 11.02 22.71 15.65
N GLU A 102 11.49 21.46 15.54
CA GLU A 102 12.70 21.14 14.81
C GLU A 102 12.41 20.92 13.32
N PRO A 103 13.06 21.67 12.40
CA PRO A 103 12.79 21.55 10.96
C PRO A 103 13.02 20.15 10.39
N ALA A 104 14.02 19.41 10.88
CA ALA A 104 14.30 18.06 10.44
C ALA A 104 13.17 17.08 10.82
N THR A 105 12.63 17.23 12.01
CA THR A 105 11.48 16.46 12.48
C THR A 105 10.21 16.80 11.70
N ALA A 106 9.96 18.09 11.42
CA ALA A 106 8.83 18.51 10.60
C ALA A 106 8.91 17.92 9.20
N LEU A 107 10.07 18.04 8.53
CA LEU A 107 10.29 17.46 7.20
C LEU A 107 10.07 15.95 7.18
N SER A 108 10.59 15.25 8.17
CA SER A 108 10.42 13.80 8.36
C SER A 108 8.95 13.41 8.43
N LEU A 109 8.18 14.09 9.27
CA LEU A 109 6.74 13.86 9.44
C LEU A 109 5.95 14.13 8.16
N PHE A 110 6.28 15.22 7.43
CA PHE A 110 5.64 15.50 6.15
C PHE A 110 5.95 14.45 5.08
N LEU A 111 7.20 13.98 4.98
CA LEU A 111 7.56 12.90 4.04
C LEU A 111 6.78 11.63 4.33
N ILE A 112 6.70 11.22 5.59
CA ILE A 112 5.93 10.04 6.00
C ILE A 112 4.44 10.26 5.77
N ALA A 113 3.91 11.46 6.04
CA ALA A 113 2.52 11.80 5.78
C ALA A 113 2.16 11.67 4.30
N TRP A 114 3.01 12.13 3.39
CA TRP A 114 2.81 11.98 1.95
C TRP A 114 2.82 10.51 1.49
N LEU A 115 3.70 9.67 2.06
CA LEU A 115 3.66 8.23 1.83
C LEU A 115 2.34 7.62 2.33
N ALA A 116 1.86 8.07 3.49
CA ALA A 116 0.57 7.61 4.01
C ALA A 116 -0.61 8.08 3.14
N VAL A 117 -0.55 9.27 2.51
CA VAL A 117 -1.53 9.69 1.48
C VAL A 117 -1.56 8.72 0.31
N LEU A 118 -0.40 8.34 -0.23
CA LEU A 118 -0.33 7.37 -1.32
C LEU A 118 -0.94 6.02 -0.92
N ALA A 119 -0.74 5.61 0.30
CA ALA A 119 -1.31 4.40 0.85
C ALA A 119 -2.85 4.48 0.98
N VAL A 120 -3.39 5.61 1.43
CA VAL A 120 -4.85 5.85 1.44
C VAL A 120 -5.41 5.80 0.01
N LEU A 121 -4.72 6.40 -0.95
CA LEU A 121 -5.11 6.35 -2.37
C LEU A 121 -5.11 4.91 -2.90
N GLU A 122 -4.10 4.09 -2.56
CA GLU A 122 -4.08 2.67 -2.91
C GLU A 122 -5.33 1.94 -2.39
N HIS A 123 -5.70 2.16 -1.11
CA HIS A 123 -6.91 1.58 -0.54
C HIS A 123 -8.18 2.08 -1.25
N CYS A 124 -8.25 3.35 -1.61
CA CYS A 124 -9.37 3.90 -2.38
C CYS A 124 -9.48 3.26 -3.76
N PHE A 125 -8.36 3.01 -4.45
CA PHE A 125 -8.37 2.34 -5.75
C PHE A 125 -8.86 0.89 -5.66
N LEU A 126 -8.62 0.19 -4.54
CA LEU A 126 -9.20 -1.13 -4.33
C LEU A 126 -10.74 -1.10 -4.14
N MET A 127 -11.30 0.04 -3.69
CA MET A 127 -12.74 0.21 -3.51
C MET A 127 -13.49 0.64 -4.78
N VAL A 128 -12.82 1.45 -5.62
CA VAL A 128 -13.43 2.01 -6.83
C VAL A 128 -13.28 1.02 -7.99
N PRO A 129 -14.35 0.75 -8.76
CA PRO A 129 -14.25 0.00 -10.00
C PRO A 129 -13.48 0.83 -11.03
N MET A 130 -12.17 0.81 -10.96
CA MET A 130 -11.34 1.31 -12.03
C MET A 130 -11.52 0.35 -13.19
N GLY A 131 -12.34 0.72 -14.17
CA GLY A 131 -12.42 -0.01 -15.42
C GLY A 131 -11.05 0.09 -16.10
N GLU A 132 -10.20 -0.88 -15.84
CA GLU A 132 -8.81 -0.95 -16.37
C GLU A 132 -8.82 -0.84 -17.89
N THR A 133 -9.86 -1.34 -18.53
CA THR A 133 -10.14 -1.11 -19.95
C THR A 133 -10.33 0.38 -20.30
N ALA A 134 -10.73 1.23 -19.37
CA ALA A 134 -10.88 2.65 -19.66
C ALA A 134 -9.53 3.38 -19.74
N LEU A 135 -8.57 2.99 -18.90
CA LEU A 135 -7.21 3.58 -18.89
C LEU A 135 -6.37 3.13 -20.10
N TRP A 136 -6.56 1.89 -20.58
CA TRP A 136 -5.76 1.33 -21.67
C TRP A 136 -6.46 1.37 -23.03
N ARG A 137 -7.75 1.68 -23.09
CA ARG A 137 -8.53 1.72 -24.33
C ARG A 137 -7.96 2.68 -25.37
N TRP A 138 -7.38 3.80 -24.94
CA TRP A 138 -6.71 4.73 -25.83
C TRP A 138 -5.42 4.14 -26.44
N ALA A 139 -4.70 3.29 -25.72
CA ALA A 139 -3.49 2.62 -26.21
C ALA A 139 -3.84 1.50 -27.21
N GLU A 140 -4.89 0.73 -26.95
CA GLU A 140 -5.35 -0.34 -27.85
C GLU A 140 -5.92 0.18 -29.17
N VAL A 141 -6.58 1.34 -29.15
CA VAL A 141 -7.12 1.97 -30.38
C VAL A 141 -6.01 2.40 -31.32
N ASN A 142 -4.86 2.82 -30.80
CA ASN A 142 -3.73 3.22 -31.63
C ASN A 142 -2.99 2.04 -32.27
N THR A 143 -2.91 0.89 -31.63
CA THR A 143 -2.27 -0.31 -32.21
C THR A 143 -3.07 -0.94 -33.35
N ARG A 144 -4.41 -0.79 -33.36
CA ARG A 144 -5.26 -1.28 -34.46
C ARG A 144 -5.27 -0.38 -35.71
N LYS A 145 -4.78 0.85 -35.62
CA LYS A 145 -4.67 1.77 -36.78
C LYS A 145 -3.36 1.68 -37.53
N THR A 146 -2.37 0.97 -36.99
CA THR A 146 -1.02 0.83 -37.57
C THR A 146 -0.74 -0.58 -38.11
N GLY A 147 -1.69 -1.49 -38.14
CA GLY A 147 -1.67 -2.81 -38.77
C GLY A 147 -2.71 -2.89 -39.88
#